data_f1a944e4c509da0f46403e8f12b2e790
#
_entry.id   f1a944e4c509da0f46403e8f12b2e790
#
_cell.length_a   1.000
_cell.length_b   1.000
_cell.length_c   1.000
_cell.angle_alpha   90.00
_cell.angle_beta   90.00
_cell.angle_gamma   90.00
#
_symmetry.space_group_name_H-M   'P 1'
#
loop_
_entity.id
_entity.type
_entity.pdbx_description
1 polymer ?
#
loop_
_entity_poly.entity_id
_entity_poly.type
_entity_poly.pdbx_seq_one_letter_code
_entity_poly.pdbx_strand_id
1 'polypeptide(L)'
;LFCSDDPDLIFPWWSFSKTVLATAALRLVGKGKLELDQRLPDRQFTLRQLLQHQAGAPNYSKLAAYTRAVEERADPWDVEDMLDQCHAAQPEYMPGSGWAYSNTGYLIVRCLIERAANDDLGSALQFLVFDPLEIDSVFLAKTRQDMARAVWGNENGYHPGWVYHGLLLGTAGDAVRFLNGLMTRDILSATLHEQMISPHHIGGPVSGRPWQKTAYGLGLMCGEMNSVGRSIGHSGGGPENVCAVYHFPDVQEPVTVAAFCSGSDEGVAENEVVELVV
;
A
#
# COMPACT_ATOMS: atom_id res chain seq x y z
N LEU A 1 23.60 -0.41 2.45
CA LEU A 1 22.66 0.17 3.39
C LEU A 1 22.86 1.69 3.42
N PHE A 2 21.82 2.46 3.17
CA PHE A 2 21.84 3.90 3.39
C PHE A 2 21.24 4.17 4.77
N CYS A 3 22.03 4.67 5.70
CA CYS A 3 21.58 5.19 6.98
C CYS A 3 21.67 6.70 6.94
N SER A 4 20.62 7.39 7.31
CA SER A 4 20.62 8.84 7.43
C SER A 4 19.93 9.26 8.74
N ASP A 5 20.56 10.18 9.44
CA ASP A 5 19.99 10.85 10.61
C ASP A 5 19.13 12.07 10.22
N ASP A 6 18.97 12.34 8.92
CA ASP A 6 18.18 13.45 8.42
C ASP A 6 16.68 13.07 8.42
N PRO A 7 15.87 13.66 9.33
CA PRO A 7 14.46 13.32 9.45
C PRO A 7 13.58 13.85 8.29
N ASP A 8 14.13 14.78 7.50
CA ASP A 8 13.38 15.48 6.45
C ASP A 8 13.50 14.79 5.08
N LEU A 9 14.28 13.70 4.99
CA LEU A 9 14.40 12.95 3.75
C LEU A 9 13.06 12.34 3.35
N ILE A 10 12.69 12.60 2.09
CA ILE A 10 11.45 12.11 1.49
C ILE A 10 11.72 10.81 0.74
N PHE A 11 10.86 9.82 0.94
CA PHE A 11 10.93 8.50 0.33
C PHE A 11 9.63 8.14 -0.39
N PRO A 12 9.71 7.35 -1.48
CA PRO A 12 8.52 6.76 -2.08
C PRO A 12 7.97 5.64 -1.18
N TRP A 13 6.67 5.73 -0.84
CA TRP A 13 6.03 4.72 0.01
C TRP A 13 5.55 3.49 -0.74
N TRP A 14 5.68 3.49 -2.04
CA TRP A 14 5.30 2.39 -2.92
C TRP A 14 3.98 1.73 -2.50
N SER A 15 4.01 0.41 -2.31
CA SER A 15 2.79 -0.33 -1.93
C SER A 15 2.29 -0.06 -0.52
N PHE A 16 3.09 0.54 0.36
CA PHE A 16 2.59 1.03 1.64
C PHE A 16 1.51 2.11 1.47
N SER A 17 1.50 2.84 0.34
CA SER A 17 0.38 3.72 -0.05
C SER A 17 -0.97 3.02 -0.03
N LYS A 18 -1.02 1.69 -0.26
CA LYS A 18 -2.27 0.91 -0.21
C LYS A 18 -2.89 0.87 1.18
N THR A 19 -2.07 0.87 2.23
CA THR A 19 -2.57 0.92 3.62
C THR A 19 -3.26 2.26 3.88
N VAL A 20 -2.74 3.35 3.33
CA VAL A 20 -3.38 4.68 3.41
C VAL A 20 -4.71 4.70 2.65
N LEU A 21 -4.74 4.18 1.42
CA LEU A 21 -5.97 4.08 0.63
C LEU A 21 -7.02 3.22 1.34
N ALA A 22 -6.63 2.08 1.90
CA ALA A 22 -7.53 1.22 2.64
C ALA A 22 -8.11 1.92 3.87
N THR A 23 -7.29 2.65 4.62
CA THR A 23 -7.72 3.47 5.76
C THR A 23 -8.75 4.51 5.31
N ALA A 24 -8.50 5.25 4.21
CA ALA A 24 -9.44 6.22 3.66
C ALA A 24 -10.77 5.57 3.24
N ALA A 25 -10.71 4.43 2.54
CA ALA A 25 -11.90 3.68 2.15
C ALA A 25 -12.72 3.21 3.36
N LEU A 26 -12.08 2.69 4.40
CA LEU A 26 -12.74 2.26 5.64
C LEU A 26 -13.33 3.45 6.41
N ARG A 27 -12.71 4.61 6.39
CA ARG A 27 -13.30 5.83 6.95
C ARG A 27 -14.56 6.26 6.20
N LEU A 28 -14.58 6.11 4.88
CA LEU A 28 -15.78 6.36 4.07
C LEU A 28 -16.87 5.30 4.35
N VAL A 29 -16.49 4.05 4.63
CA VAL A 29 -17.45 3.04 5.13
C VAL A 29 -18.01 3.45 6.47
N GLY A 30 -17.19 3.86 7.42
CA GLY A 30 -17.65 4.34 8.74
C GLY A 30 -18.56 5.57 8.67
N LYS A 31 -18.45 6.38 7.60
CA LYS A 31 -19.33 7.52 7.32
C LYS A 31 -20.58 7.15 6.49
N GLY A 32 -20.78 5.88 6.15
CA GLY A 32 -21.89 5.40 5.31
C GLY A 32 -21.84 5.88 3.86
N LYS A 33 -20.66 6.24 3.36
CA LYS A 33 -20.43 6.66 1.96
C LYS A 33 -20.01 5.52 1.05
N LEU A 34 -19.47 4.44 1.61
CA LEU A 34 -19.14 3.19 0.94
C LEU A 34 -19.67 2.01 1.75
N GLU A 35 -19.92 0.90 1.07
CA GLU A 35 -20.33 -0.35 1.68
C GLU A 35 -19.21 -1.40 1.51
N LEU A 36 -18.81 -2.03 2.61
CA LEU A 36 -17.66 -2.94 2.61
C LEU A 36 -17.99 -4.28 1.96
N ASP A 37 -19.17 -4.83 2.21
CA ASP A 37 -19.58 -6.19 1.85
C ASP A 37 -20.66 -6.25 0.76
N GLN A 38 -21.17 -5.11 0.33
CA GLN A 38 -22.08 -5.05 -0.79
C GLN A 38 -21.30 -5.15 -2.11
N ARG A 39 -21.83 -5.88 -3.08
CA ARG A 39 -21.27 -5.91 -4.44
C ARG A 39 -21.28 -4.51 -5.02
N LEU A 40 -20.17 -4.14 -5.65
CA LEU A 40 -20.06 -2.87 -6.37
C LEU A 40 -20.99 -2.89 -7.60
N PRO A 41 -21.55 -1.73 -8.00
CA PRO A 41 -22.33 -1.64 -9.24
C PRO A 41 -21.54 -2.21 -10.42
N ASP A 42 -22.20 -3.02 -11.23
CA ASP A 42 -21.64 -3.64 -12.45
C ASP A 42 -20.38 -4.53 -12.22
N ARG A 43 -20.13 -4.95 -10.98
CA ARG A 43 -19.02 -5.83 -10.60
C ARG A 43 -19.49 -7.03 -9.79
N GLN A 44 -18.73 -8.12 -9.86
CA GLN A 44 -19.02 -9.33 -9.10
C GLN A 44 -18.33 -9.41 -7.74
N PHE A 45 -17.59 -8.38 -7.38
CA PHE A 45 -16.81 -8.31 -6.14
C PHE A 45 -17.23 -7.14 -5.24
N THR A 46 -16.81 -7.18 -4.00
CA THR A 46 -17.05 -6.18 -2.96
C THR A 46 -15.82 -5.32 -2.73
N LEU A 47 -15.95 -4.21 -2.00
CA LEU A 47 -14.81 -3.41 -1.54
C LEU A 47 -13.88 -4.25 -0.64
N ARG A 48 -14.41 -5.09 0.25
CA ARG A 48 -13.62 -6.02 1.07
C ARG A 48 -12.71 -6.88 0.19
N GLN A 49 -13.25 -7.49 -0.83
CA GLN A 49 -12.49 -8.37 -1.73
C GLN A 49 -11.40 -7.62 -2.51
N LEU A 50 -11.62 -6.35 -2.86
CA LEU A 50 -10.58 -5.50 -3.43
C LEU A 50 -9.46 -5.22 -2.44
N LEU A 51 -9.81 -4.75 -1.23
CA LEU A 51 -8.85 -4.41 -0.18
C LEU A 51 -8.01 -5.62 0.26
N GLN A 52 -8.57 -6.83 0.18
CA GLN A 52 -7.95 -8.09 0.61
C GLN A 52 -7.33 -8.89 -0.55
N HIS A 53 -7.29 -8.33 -1.78
CA HIS A 53 -6.79 -9.00 -2.99
C HIS A 53 -7.52 -10.31 -3.34
N GLN A 54 -8.81 -10.39 -3.04
CA GLN A 54 -9.67 -11.54 -3.32
C GLN A 54 -10.70 -11.28 -4.44
N ALA A 55 -10.62 -10.12 -5.09
CA ALA A 55 -11.56 -9.74 -6.16
C ALA A 55 -11.33 -10.49 -7.48
N GLY A 56 -10.20 -11.20 -7.63
CA GLY A 56 -9.81 -11.78 -8.92
C GLY A 56 -9.39 -10.74 -9.96
N ALA A 57 -9.19 -9.48 -9.56
CA ALA A 57 -8.78 -8.44 -10.48
C ALA A 57 -7.36 -8.72 -11.01
N PRO A 58 -7.12 -8.68 -12.35
CA PRO A 58 -5.80 -8.91 -12.91
C PRO A 58 -4.82 -7.83 -12.45
N ASN A 59 -3.52 -8.09 -12.61
CA ASN A 59 -2.49 -7.16 -12.17
C ASN A 59 -1.66 -6.66 -13.37
N TYR A 60 -1.81 -5.38 -13.71
CA TYR A 60 -1.09 -4.75 -14.82
C TYR A 60 0.43 -4.84 -14.68
N SER A 61 0.98 -4.89 -13.47
CA SER A 61 2.43 -4.98 -13.28
C SER A 61 3.03 -6.34 -13.70
N LYS A 62 2.19 -7.33 -14.02
CA LYS A 62 2.62 -8.61 -14.62
C LYS A 62 2.76 -8.54 -16.15
N LEU A 63 2.32 -7.46 -16.79
CA LEU A 63 2.41 -7.31 -18.24
C LEU A 63 3.86 -7.05 -18.67
N ALA A 64 4.37 -7.84 -19.61
CA ALA A 64 5.68 -7.61 -20.19
C ALA A 64 5.80 -6.22 -20.87
N ALA A 65 4.69 -5.72 -21.42
CA ALA A 65 4.63 -4.38 -21.98
C ALA A 65 4.83 -3.29 -20.93
N TYR A 66 4.24 -3.47 -19.73
CA TYR A 66 4.45 -2.57 -18.59
C TYR A 66 5.94 -2.53 -18.19
N THR A 67 6.56 -3.68 -17.97
CA THR A 67 7.97 -3.77 -17.58
C THR A 67 8.85 -3.04 -18.60
N ARG A 68 8.64 -3.31 -19.90
CA ARG A 68 9.39 -2.65 -20.99
C ARG A 68 9.19 -1.15 -21.00
N ALA A 69 7.95 -0.65 -20.87
CA ALA A 69 7.65 0.77 -20.89
C ALA A 69 8.30 1.51 -19.70
N VAL A 70 8.32 0.88 -18.51
CA VAL A 70 9.02 1.42 -17.33
C VAL A 70 10.54 1.45 -17.56
N GLU A 71 11.14 0.39 -18.09
CA GLU A 71 12.59 0.33 -18.43
C GLU A 71 12.98 1.37 -19.49
N GLU A 72 12.10 1.60 -20.47
CA GLU A 72 12.27 2.61 -21.51
C GLU A 72 11.98 4.05 -21.03
N ARG A 73 11.58 4.24 -19.77
CA ARG A 73 11.21 5.54 -19.17
C ARG A 73 10.05 6.23 -19.90
N ALA A 74 9.17 5.43 -20.48
CA ALA A 74 7.99 5.95 -21.17
C ALA A 74 7.04 6.66 -20.19
N ASP A 75 6.16 7.49 -20.73
CA ASP A 75 5.04 8.02 -19.97
C ASP A 75 4.00 6.92 -19.74
N PRO A 76 3.28 6.95 -18.60
CA PRO A 76 2.25 5.96 -18.32
C PRO A 76 1.14 6.01 -19.37
N TRP A 77 0.60 4.84 -19.69
CA TRP A 77 -0.58 4.74 -20.55
C TRP A 77 -1.79 5.38 -19.87
N ASP A 78 -2.75 5.79 -20.67
CA ASP A 78 -4.05 6.16 -20.14
C ASP A 78 -4.68 4.98 -19.38
N VAL A 79 -5.51 5.30 -18.37
CA VAL A 79 -6.11 4.28 -17.51
C VAL A 79 -6.93 3.27 -18.30
N GLU A 80 -7.68 3.71 -19.32
CA GLU A 80 -8.50 2.84 -20.17
C GLU A 80 -7.62 1.88 -20.96
N ASP A 81 -6.54 2.36 -21.59
CA ASP A 81 -5.58 1.53 -22.32
C ASP A 81 -4.93 0.48 -21.42
N MET A 82 -4.56 0.87 -20.19
CA MET A 82 -3.99 -0.07 -19.21
C MET A 82 -4.99 -1.14 -18.81
N LEU A 83 -6.25 -0.77 -18.54
CA LEU A 83 -7.31 -1.70 -18.16
C LEU A 83 -7.62 -2.69 -19.30
N ASP A 84 -7.60 -2.23 -20.54
CA ASP A 84 -7.80 -3.08 -21.72
C ASP A 84 -6.64 -4.07 -21.90
N GLN A 85 -5.38 -3.59 -21.79
CA GLN A 85 -4.19 -4.43 -21.90
C GLN A 85 -4.13 -5.53 -20.84
N CYS A 86 -4.57 -5.26 -19.62
CA CYS A 86 -4.61 -6.28 -18.56
C CYS A 86 -5.94 -7.06 -18.50
N HIS A 87 -6.85 -6.87 -19.46
CA HIS A 87 -8.15 -7.52 -19.51
C HIS A 87 -8.98 -7.35 -18.22
N ALA A 88 -8.97 -6.14 -17.65
CA ALA A 88 -9.55 -5.84 -16.34
C ALA A 88 -11.06 -6.11 -16.21
N ALA A 89 -11.75 -6.28 -17.33
CA ALA A 89 -13.15 -6.69 -17.35
C ALA A 89 -13.37 -8.16 -16.98
N GLN A 90 -12.32 -9.00 -17.07
CA GLN A 90 -12.38 -10.44 -16.82
C GLN A 90 -11.59 -10.79 -15.57
N PRO A 91 -12.23 -11.26 -14.47
CA PRO A 91 -11.48 -11.68 -13.29
C PRO A 91 -10.66 -12.94 -13.59
N GLU A 92 -9.46 -13.03 -13.02
CA GLU A 92 -8.58 -14.20 -13.14
C GLU A 92 -9.18 -15.45 -12.45
N TYR A 93 -10.06 -15.24 -11.46
CA TYR A 93 -10.82 -16.29 -10.76
C TYR A 93 -12.09 -15.68 -10.16
N MET A 94 -13.03 -16.54 -9.75
CA MET A 94 -14.27 -16.09 -9.11
C MET A 94 -13.97 -15.31 -7.83
N PRO A 95 -14.49 -14.08 -7.64
CA PRO A 95 -14.27 -13.30 -6.44
C PRO A 95 -14.55 -14.08 -5.15
N GLY A 96 -13.60 -14.06 -4.23
CA GLY A 96 -13.64 -14.80 -2.97
C GLY A 96 -13.13 -16.25 -3.04
N SER A 97 -12.83 -16.81 -4.23
CA SER A 97 -12.37 -18.20 -4.35
C SER A 97 -10.84 -18.35 -4.36
N GLY A 98 -10.10 -17.24 -4.31
CA GLY A 98 -8.64 -17.23 -4.35
C GLY A 98 -8.06 -15.93 -3.82
N TRP A 99 -6.73 -15.85 -3.86
CA TRP A 99 -5.98 -14.65 -3.49
C TRP A 99 -4.90 -14.38 -4.55
N ALA A 100 -4.86 -13.17 -5.05
CA ALA A 100 -3.80 -12.71 -5.93
C ALA A 100 -3.62 -11.20 -5.80
N TYR A 101 -2.40 -10.79 -5.47
CA TYR A 101 -2.05 -9.37 -5.35
C TYR A 101 -2.34 -8.60 -6.64
N SER A 102 -3.11 -7.52 -6.55
CA SER A 102 -3.53 -6.73 -7.70
C SER A 102 -3.40 -5.23 -7.47
N ASN A 103 -2.52 -4.59 -8.23
CA ASN A 103 -2.45 -3.13 -8.33
C ASN A 103 -3.67 -2.55 -9.05
N THR A 104 -4.23 -3.27 -10.03
CA THR A 104 -5.47 -2.88 -10.71
C THR A 104 -6.66 -2.84 -9.74
N GLY A 105 -6.72 -3.79 -8.80
CA GLY A 105 -7.73 -3.76 -7.74
C GLY A 105 -7.66 -2.48 -6.90
N TYR A 106 -6.46 -2.01 -6.61
CA TYR A 106 -6.26 -0.76 -5.86
C TYR A 106 -6.48 0.51 -6.68
N LEU A 107 -6.33 0.48 -8.00
CA LEU A 107 -6.86 1.55 -8.86
C LEU A 107 -8.38 1.69 -8.70
N ILE A 108 -9.12 0.57 -8.66
CA ILE A 108 -10.57 0.61 -8.43
C ILE A 108 -10.89 1.19 -7.03
N VAL A 109 -10.13 0.82 -5.99
CA VAL A 109 -10.26 1.41 -4.64
C VAL A 109 -10.05 2.92 -4.69
N ARG A 110 -9.01 3.41 -5.37
CA ARG A 110 -8.77 4.83 -5.62
C ARG A 110 -10.00 5.51 -6.22
N CYS A 111 -10.52 4.98 -7.33
CA CYS A 111 -11.70 5.55 -7.99
C CYS A 111 -12.94 5.59 -7.08
N LEU A 112 -13.11 4.60 -6.20
CA LEU A 112 -14.18 4.58 -5.21
C LEU A 112 -14.01 5.69 -4.16
N ILE A 113 -12.77 5.90 -3.69
CA ILE A 113 -12.46 6.98 -2.73
C ILE A 113 -12.74 8.34 -3.36
N GLU A 114 -12.19 8.63 -4.54
CA GLU A 114 -12.37 9.91 -5.24
C GLU A 114 -13.86 10.21 -5.48
N ARG A 115 -14.62 9.22 -5.93
CA ARG A 115 -16.08 9.35 -6.14
C ARG A 115 -16.85 9.58 -4.84
N ALA A 116 -16.55 8.81 -3.78
CA ALA A 116 -17.28 8.91 -2.53
C ALA A 116 -16.92 10.18 -1.72
N ALA A 117 -15.68 10.66 -1.83
CA ALA A 117 -15.23 11.92 -1.28
C ALA A 117 -15.68 13.12 -2.12
N ASN A 118 -15.98 12.92 -3.40
CA ASN A 118 -16.24 13.95 -4.40
C ASN A 118 -15.06 14.94 -4.51
N ASP A 119 -13.84 14.40 -4.51
CA ASP A 119 -12.59 15.16 -4.53
C ASP A 119 -11.47 14.35 -5.20
N ASP A 120 -10.35 14.98 -5.55
CA ASP A 120 -9.15 14.27 -6.02
C ASP A 120 -8.52 13.45 -4.90
N LEU A 121 -7.76 12.40 -5.29
CA LEU A 121 -7.19 11.47 -4.32
C LEU A 121 -6.32 12.17 -3.26
N GLY A 122 -5.48 13.12 -3.65
CA GLY A 122 -4.57 13.80 -2.72
C GLY A 122 -5.36 14.52 -1.62
N SER A 123 -6.33 15.35 -2.02
CA SER A 123 -7.23 16.08 -1.10
C SER A 123 -8.05 15.13 -0.23
N ALA A 124 -8.57 14.05 -0.82
CA ALA A 124 -9.34 13.05 -0.09
C ALA A 124 -8.49 12.34 0.98
N LEU A 125 -7.25 11.96 0.67
CA LEU A 125 -6.34 11.32 1.64
C LEU A 125 -5.91 12.29 2.73
N GLN A 126 -5.64 13.56 2.38
CA GLN A 126 -5.32 14.59 3.36
C GLN A 126 -6.44 14.71 4.38
N PHE A 127 -7.67 14.95 3.95
CA PHE A 127 -8.82 15.12 4.84
C PHE A 127 -9.20 13.85 5.63
N LEU A 128 -9.15 12.69 4.96
CA LEU A 128 -9.62 11.45 5.57
C LEU A 128 -8.59 10.78 6.47
N VAL A 129 -7.29 10.96 6.21
CA VAL A 129 -6.25 10.18 6.88
C VAL A 129 -5.22 11.06 7.56
N PHE A 130 -4.66 12.04 6.86
CA PHE A 130 -3.49 12.76 7.35
C PHE A 130 -3.86 13.88 8.33
N ASP A 131 -4.90 14.68 8.09
CA ASP A 131 -5.35 15.72 9.02
C ASP A 131 -5.70 15.16 10.41
N PRO A 132 -6.45 14.03 10.54
CA PRO A 132 -6.73 13.43 11.85
C PRO A 132 -5.49 12.96 12.61
N LEU A 133 -4.38 12.71 11.91
CA LEU A 133 -3.10 12.29 12.48
C LEU A 133 -2.07 13.42 12.58
N GLU A 134 -2.46 14.64 12.18
CA GLU A 134 -1.59 15.81 12.18
C GLU A 134 -0.32 15.60 11.33
N ILE A 135 -0.51 15.01 10.13
CA ILE A 135 0.53 14.77 9.13
C ILE A 135 0.28 15.70 7.95
N ASP A 136 1.21 16.58 7.63
CA ASP A 136 1.08 17.62 6.59
C ASP A 136 2.14 17.53 5.48
N SER A 137 3.16 16.70 5.65
CA SER A 137 4.30 16.59 4.74
C SER A 137 4.15 15.51 3.66
N VAL A 138 3.18 14.58 3.81
CA VAL A 138 2.93 13.52 2.83
C VAL A 138 2.14 14.05 1.66
N PHE A 139 2.53 13.69 0.44
CA PHE A 139 1.82 14.12 -0.75
C PHE A 139 1.76 13.03 -1.84
N LEU A 140 0.78 13.16 -2.72
CA LEU A 140 0.59 12.30 -3.88
C LEU A 140 1.51 12.75 -5.02
N ALA A 141 2.47 11.90 -5.43
CA ALA A 141 3.31 12.16 -6.58
C ALA A 141 2.51 12.02 -7.89
N LYS A 142 2.55 13.04 -8.74
CA LYS A 142 1.83 13.09 -10.04
C LYS A 142 2.78 13.21 -11.23
N THR A 143 3.99 13.73 -11.01
CA THR A 143 4.96 14.06 -12.04
C THR A 143 6.37 13.53 -11.72
N ARG A 144 7.23 13.44 -12.74
CA ARG A 144 8.66 13.16 -12.50
C ARG A 144 9.33 14.20 -11.60
N GLN A 145 8.86 15.44 -11.63
CA GLN A 145 9.38 16.50 -10.75
C GLN A 145 9.03 16.23 -9.29
N ASP A 146 7.86 15.65 -9.01
CA ASP A 146 7.53 15.21 -7.65
C ASP A 146 8.46 14.10 -7.18
N MET A 147 8.76 13.13 -8.06
CA MET A 147 9.72 12.05 -7.76
C MET A 147 11.12 12.58 -7.48
N ALA A 148 11.55 13.65 -8.17
CA ALA A 148 12.86 14.27 -7.96
C ALA A 148 13.07 14.86 -6.55
N ARG A 149 12.01 15.00 -5.75
CA ARG A 149 12.07 15.42 -4.35
C ARG A 149 12.44 14.29 -3.39
N ALA A 150 12.31 13.05 -3.82
CA ALA A 150 12.59 11.89 -3.01
C ALA A 150 14.02 11.40 -3.19
N VAL A 151 14.58 10.82 -2.12
CA VAL A 151 15.81 10.02 -2.21
C VAL A 151 15.54 8.86 -3.18
N TRP A 152 16.43 8.62 -4.11
CA TRP A 152 16.31 7.62 -5.21
C TRP A 152 15.16 7.87 -6.19
N GLY A 153 14.42 8.97 -6.07
CA GLY A 153 13.24 9.20 -6.93
C GLY A 153 13.56 9.67 -8.34
N ASN A 154 14.79 10.15 -8.60
CA ASN A 154 15.14 10.84 -9.84
C ASN A 154 16.11 10.08 -10.74
N GLU A 155 16.80 9.06 -10.24
CA GLU A 155 17.95 8.47 -10.90
C GLU A 155 17.61 7.80 -12.23
N ASN A 156 16.42 7.24 -12.36
CA ASN A 156 15.94 6.54 -13.55
C ASN A 156 14.79 7.22 -14.31
N GLY A 157 14.41 8.43 -13.93
CA GLY A 157 13.33 9.14 -14.63
C GLY A 157 11.98 8.42 -14.56
N TYR A 158 11.74 7.63 -13.51
CA TYR A 158 10.48 6.94 -13.30
C TYR A 158 9.30 7.92 -13.20
N HIS A 159 8.22 7.63 -13.91
CA HIS A 159 7.01 8.44 -13.83
C HIS A 159 6.02 7.83 -12.81
N PRO A 160 5.65 8.57 -11.74
CA PRO A 160 4.79 8.03 -10.68
C PRO A 160 3.39 7.62 -11.14
N GLY A 161 2.94 8.11 -12.28
CA GLY A 161 1.70 7.69 -12.93
C GLY A 161 1.61 6.21 -13.27
N TRP A 162 2.76 5.49 -13.36
CA TRP A 162 2.80 4.04 -13.46
C TRP A 162 2.26 3.32 -12.21
N VAL A 163 2.18 4.01 -11.08
CA VAL A 163 1.49 3.54 -9.88
C VAL A 163 0.05 4.02 -9.94
N TYR A 164 -0.78 3.39 -10.75
CA TYR A 164 -2.15 3.85 -11.04
C TYR A 164 -3.05 4.02 -9.81
N HIS A 165 -2.80 3.28 -8.74
CA HIS A 165 -3.52 3.48 -7.48
C HIS A 165 -3.05 4.72 -6.70
N GLY A 166 -1.96 5.36 -7.13
CA GLY A 166 -1.36 6.51 -6.48
C GLY A 166 -0.12 6.16 -5.67
N LEU A 167 0.95 6.94 -5.86
CA LEU A 167 2.20 6.84 -5.13
C LEU A 167 2.31 8.00 -4.14
N LEU A 168 2.38 7.69 -2.87
CA LEU A 168 2.65 8.67 -1.82
C LEU A 168 4.15 8.84 -1.61
N LEU A 169 4.56 10.07 -1.39
CA LEU A 169 5.90 10.46 -0.95
C LEU A 169 5.79 11.11 0.42
N GLY A 170 6.71 10.77 1.32
CA GLY A 170 6.77 11.31 2.66
C GLY A 170 8.02 10.86 3.40
N THR A 171 8.23 11.36 4.61
CA THR A 171 9.37 10.97 5.44
C THR A 171 9.17 9.58 6.06
N ALA A 172 10.25 8.98 6.54
CA ALA A 172 10.16 7.75 7.34
C ALA A 172 9.38 7.99 8.64
N GLY A 173 9.56 9.16 9.25
CA GLY A 173 8.82 9.57 10.44
C GLY A 173 7.31 9.67 10.22
N ASP A 174 6.88 10.17 9.06
CA ASP A 174 5.46 10.23 8.70
C ASP A 174 4.85 8.84 8.46
N ALA A 175 5.62 7.95 7.83
CA ALA A 175 5.18 6.57 7.64
C ALA A 175 4.97 5.84 8.98
N VAL A 176 5.90 6.00 9.91
CA VAL A 176 5.78 5.50 11.30
C VAL A 176 4.59 6.15 11.99
N ARG A 177 4.46 7.48 11.91
CA ARG A 177 3.38 8.25 12.55
C ARG A 177 2.00 7.83 12.05
N PHE A 178 1.87 7.64 10.73
CA PHE A 178 0.63 7.14 10.14
C PHE A 178 0.28 5.74 10.64
N LEU A 179 1.19 4.76 10.53
CA LEU A 179 0.89 3.40 10.92
C LEU A 179 0.69 3.28 12.43
N ASN A 180 1.51 3.93 13.24
CA ASN A 180 1.33 3.97 14.70
C ASN A 180 -0.01 4.61 15.07
N GLY A 181 -0.37 5.74 14.45
CA GLY A 181 -1.65 6.39 14.66
C GLY A 181 -2.85 5.51 14.26
N LEU A 182 -2.70 4.71 13.19
CA LEU A 182 -3.72 3.73 12.81
C LEU A 182 -3.88 2.63 13.87
N MET A 183 -2.78 2.17 14.49
CA MET A 183 -2.81 1.09 15.49
C MET A 183 -3.24 1.57 16.90
N THR A 184 -2.98 2.83 17.26
CA THR A 184 -3.14 3.34 18.64
C THR A 184 -4.20 4.43 18.79
N ARG A 185 -4.71 5.00 17.71
CA ARG A 185 -5.72 6.07 17.73
C ARG A 185 -7.04 5.60 17.11
N ASP A 186 -8.15 6.23 17.53
CA ASP A 186 -9.49 5.95 17.00
C ASP A 186 -9.72 6.59 15.60
N ILE A 187 -8.81 6.37 14.67
CA ILE A 187 -8.98 6.81 13.28
C ILE A 187 -10.06 5.99 12.56
N LEU A 188 -10.23 4.74 12.97
CA LEU A 188 -11.31 3.84 12.58
C LEU A 188 -12.11 3.45 13.83
N SER A 189 -13.39 3.10 13.67
CA SER A 189 -14.12 2.44 14.76
C SER A 189 -13.44 1.12 15.13
N ALA A 190 -13.57 0.68 16.38
CA ALA A 190 -13.00 -0.58 16.85
C ALA A 190 -13.35 -1.76 15.92
N THR A 191 -14.61 -1.84 15.50
CA THR A 191 -15.06 -2.90 14.57
C THR A 191 -14.38 -2.85 13.21
N LEU A 192 -14.18 -1.65 12.61
CA LEU A 192 -13.50 -1.53 11.33
C LEU A 192 -12.00 -1.77 11.47
N HIS A 193 -11.39 -1.35 12.57
CA HIS A 193 -10.01 -1.63 12.87
C HIS A 193 -9.75 -3.14 13.02
N GLU A 194 -10.56 -3.85 13.82
CA GLU A 194 -10.48 -5.31 13.96
C GLU A 194 -10.61 -6.02 12.61
N GLN A 195 -11.55 -5.59 11.76
CA GLN A 195 -11.71 -6.15 10.43
C GLN A 195 -10.49 -5.85 9.53
N MET A 196 -9.89 -4.66 9.65
CA MET A 196 -8.73 -4.27 8.86
C MET A 196 -7.52 -5.16 9.13
N ILE A 197 -7.26 -5.46 10.40
CA ILE A 197 -6.12 -6.28 10.82
C ILE A 197 -6.41 -7.78 10.88
N SER A 198 -7.65 -8.21 10.59
CA SER A 198 -8.03 -9.62 10.58
C SER A 198 -7.33 -10.38 9.43
N PRO A 199 -6.51 -11.40 9.74
CA PRO A 199 -5.68 -12.04 8.74
C PRO A 199 -6.46 -13.01 7.85
N HIS A 200 -6.35 -12.83 6.54
CA HIS A 200 -6.60 -13.89 5.57
C HIS A 200 -5.26 -14.60 5.30
N HIS A 201 -5.14 -15.83 5.75
CA HIS A 201 -3.90 -16.60 5.62
C HIS A 201 -3.63 -16.96 4.16
N ILE A 202 -2.38 -16.72 3.72
CA ILE A 202 -1.93 -16.92 2.34
C ILE A 202 -0.97 -18.10 2.26
N GLY A 203 -0.03 -18.22 3.22
CA GLY A 203 0.99 -19.26 3.19
C GLY A 203 1.92 -19.24 4.39
N GLY A 204 3.01 -19.99 4.24
CA GLY A 204 4.09 -20.16 5.22
C GLY A 204 5.29 -19.24 4.95
N PRO A 205 6.51 -19.71 5.28
CA PRO A 205 7.74 -18.94 5.12
C PRO A 205 8.00 -18.52 3.68
N VAL A 206 8.60 -17.35 3.53
CA VAL A 206 9.05 -16.81 2.23
C VAL A 206 10.57 -16.76 2.24
N SER A 207 11.20 -17.41 1.27
CA SER A 207 12.67 -17.45 1.15
C SER A 207 13.25 -16.03 1.01
N GLY A 208 14.30 -15.72 1.78
CA GLY A 208 14.97 -14.42 1.79
C GLY A 208 14.23 -13.31 2.56
N ARG A 209 13.03 -13.59 3.08
CA ARG A 209 12.23 -12.65 3.85
C ARG A 209 11.99 -13.19 5.28
N PRO A 210 11.74 -12.32 6.28
CA PRO A 210 11.60 -12.77 7.68
C PRO A 210 10.27 -13.50 7.99
N TRP A 211 9.39 -13.64 7.02
CA TRP A 211 8.06 -14.22 7.20
C TRP A 211 8.09 -15.70 7.57
N GLN A 212 7.40 -16.05 8.65
CA GLN A 212 7.07 -17.43 9.05
C GLN A 212 5.65 -17.82 8.63
N LYS A 213 4.73 -16.89 8.71
CA LYS A 213 3.35 -17.02 8.21
C LYS A 213 2.97 -15.76 7.47
N THR A 214 2.46 -15.91 6.27
CA THR A 214 1.97 -14.80 5.46
C THR A 214 0.46 -14.71 5.50
N ALA A 215 -0.05 -13.50 5.70
CA ALA A 215 -1.47 -13.20 5.65
C ALA A 215 -1.69 -11.76 5.19
N TYR A 216 -2.90 -11.44 4.76
CA TYR A 216 -3.27 -10.12 4.32
C TYR A 216 -4.62 -9.71 4.91
N GLY A 217 -4.68 -8.52 5.50
CA GLY A 217 -5.89 -7.89 6.01
C GLY A 217 -6.56 -7.01 4.96
N LEU A 218 -7.18 -5.91 5.37
CA LEU A 218 -7.74 -4.94 4.45
C LEU A 218 -6.69 -3.84 4.17
N GLY A 219 -5.86 -4.06 3.17
CA GLY A 219 -4.84 -3.10 2.73
C GLY A 219 -3.53 -3.12 3.50
N LEU A 220 -3.26 -4.19 4.21
CA LEU A 220 -2.00 -4.38 4.91
C LEU A 220 -1.63 -5.86 4.98
N MET A 221 -0.34 -6.13 5.02
CA MET A 221 0.20 -7.44 5.35
C MET A 221 0.06 -7.64 6.85
N CYS A 222 -0.40 -8.81 7.25
CA CYS A 222 -0.53 -9.19 8.65
C CYS A 222 -0.23 -10.68 8.80
N GLY A 223 0.82 -11.02 9.55
CA GLY A 223 1.28 -12.39 9.68
C GLY A 223 2.24 -12.49 10.85
N GLU A 224 3.20 -13.41 10.76
CA GLU A 224 4.23 -13.59 11.77
C GLU A 224 5.61 -13.51 11.12
N MET A 225 6.50 -12.70 11.67
CA MET A 225 7.91 -12.63 11.29
C MET A 225 8.80 -13.25 12.38
N ASN A 226 9.99 -13.69 11.98
CA ASN A 226 11.00 -14.26 12.89
C ASN A 226 11.28 -13.31 14.06
N SER A 227 11.44 -13.86 15.25
CA SER A 227 11.88 -13.16 16.48
C SER A 227 10.92 -12.10 17.02
N VAL A 228 10.01 -11.54 16.22
CA VAL A 228 9.13 -10.43 16.62
C VAL A 228 7.64 -10.79 16.68
N GLY A 229 7.25 -11.99 16.23
CA GLY A 229 5.85 -12.44 16.28
C GLY A 229 4.95 -11.74 15.26
N ARG A 230 3.76 -11.33 15.67
CA ARG A 230 2.81 -10.65 14.79
C ARG A 230 3.41 -9.38 14.21
N SER A 231 3.21 -9.21 12.91
CA SER A 231 3.76 -8.09 12.16
C SER A 231 2.63 -7.54 11.28
N ILE A 232 2.28 -6.26 11.48
CA ILE A 232 1.13 -5.61 10.83
C ILE A 232 1.63 -4.36 10.13
N GLY A 233 1.50 -4.30 8.80
CA GLY A 233 2.02 -3.19 8.03
C GLY A 233 2.05 -3.49 6.54
N HIS A 234 2.99 -2.93 5.83
CA HIS A 234 3.15 -3.22 4.39
C HIS A 234 4.58 -2.97 3.94
N SER A 235 5.07 -3.84 3.07
CA SER A 235 6.28 -3.60 2.28
C SER A 235 5.91 -2.98 0.94
N GLY A 236 6.87 -2.38 0.28
CA GLY A 236 6.68 -1.84 -1.05
C GLY A 236 7.98 -1.76 -1.82
N GLY A 237 7.91 -1.94 -3.13
CA GLY A 237 9.07 -1.87 -4.00
C GLY A 237 8.76 -1.15 -5.29
N GLY A 238 9.78 -0.48 -5.78
CA GLY A 238 9.84 0.18 -7.07
C GLY A 238 11.16 -0.14 -7.78
N PRO A 239 11.50 0.57 -8.85
CA PRO A 239 12.66 0.24 -9.67
C PRO A 239 14.01 0.20 -8.93
N GLU A 240 14.20 1.00 -7.87
CA GLU A 240 15.53 1.18 -7.25
C GLU A 240 15.51 1.22 -5.73
N ASN A 241 14.34 1.21 -5.14
CA ASN A 241 14.24 1.25 -3.70
C ASN A 241 13.00 0.48 -3.22
N VAL A 242 13.11 0.01 -2.00
CA VAL A 242 12.10 -0.75 -1.29
C VAL A 242 11.83 -0.12 0.07
N CYS A 243 10.66 -0.38 0.61
CA CYS A 243 10.31 0.04 1.96
C CYS A 243 9.61 -1.07 2.72
N ALA A 244 9.71 -1.01 4.04
CA ALA A 244 8.93 -1.80 4.96
C ALA A 244 8.50 -0.90 6.13
N VAL A 245 7.20 -0.89 6.42
CA VAL A 245 6.63 -0.12 7.55
C VAL A 245 5.75 -1.07 8.32
N TYR A 246 6.15 -1.42 9.55
CA TYR A 246 5.45 -2.43 10.35
C TYR A 246 5.29 -2.00 11.80
N HIS A 247 4.16 -2.42 12.37
CA HIS A 247 3.86 -2.41 13.80
C HIS A 247 4.02 -3.83 14.36
N PHE A 248 4.74 -3.94 15.47
CA PHE A 248 5.03 -5.19 16.18
C PHE A 248 4.36 -5.18 17.56
N PRO A 249 3.15 -5.74 17.69
CA PRO A 249 2.39 -5.69 18.94
C PRO A 249 2.86 -6.68 20.01
N ASP A 250 3.65 -7.71 19.64
CA ASP A 250 4.01 -8.83 20.53
C ASP A 250 5.40 -8.67 21.18
N VAL A 251 6.14 -7.63 20.83
CA VAL A 251 7.42 -7.32 21.47
C VAL A 251 7.20 -6.67 22.85
N GLN A 252 8.25 -6.61 23.68
CA GLN A 252 8.11 -6.15 25.06
C GLN A 252 7.40 -4.79 25.19
N GLU A 253 7.73 -3.84 24.32
CA GLU A 253 7.02 -2.58 24.15
C GLU A 253 6.54 -2.49 22.69
N PRO A 254 5.21 -2.55 22.43
CA PRO A 254 4.70 -2.45 21.06
C PRO A 254 5.27 -1.26 20.31
N VAL A 255 5.82 -1.50 19.14
CA VAL A 255 6.57 -0.49 18.39
C VAL A 255 6.19 -0.48 16.91
N THR A 256 6.26 0.69 16.30
CA THR A 256 6.13 0.87 14.85
C THR A 256 7.46 1.38 14.30
N VAL A 257 7.97 0.72 13.28
CA VAL A 257 9.24 1.06 12.63
C VAL A 257 9.08 1.10 11.11
N ALA A 258 9.98 1.85 10.47
CA ALA A 258 10.06 1.93 9.01
C ALA A 258 11.52 1.82 8.55
N ALA A 259 11.74 1.08 7.46
CA ALA A 259 13.00 1.04 6.75
C ALA A 259 12.78 1.36 5.27
N PHE A 260 13.63 2.21 4.72
CA PHE A 260 13.70 2.54 3.30
C PHE A 260 15.11 2.19 2.81
N CYS A 261 15.21 1.30 1.85
CA CYS A 261 16.49 0.75 1.40
C CYS A 261 16.64 0.89 -0.10
N SER A 262 17.85 1.10 -0.59
CA SER A 262 18.17 0.99 -2.02
C SER A 262 18.09 -0.46 -2.47
N GLY A 263 17.76 -0.69 -3.74
CA GLY A 263 17.66 -2.02 -4.33
C GLY A 263 16.21 -2.39 -4.68
N SER A 264 16.00 -3.64 -5.08
CA SER A 264 14.69 -4.15 -5.56
C SER A 264 14.15 -5.32 -4.74
N ASP A 265 14.88 -5.77 -3.70
CA ASP A 265 14.46 -6.88 -2.84
C ASP A 265 13.80 -6.34 -1.58
N GLU A 266 12.47 -6.48 -1.49
CA GLU A 266 11.69 -6.08 -0.30
C GLU A 266 12.16 -6.78 0.99
N GLY A 267 12.75 -7.98 0.87
CA GLY A 267 13.28 -8.73 2.00
C GLY A 267 14.38 -7.97 2.75
N VAL A 268 15.15 -7.12 2.07
CA VAL A 268 16.17 -6.26 2.72
C VAL A 268 15.49 -5.32 3.72
N ALA A 269 14.49 -4.54 3.28
CA ALA A 269 13.79 -3.61 4.17
C ALA A 269 13.01 -4.33 5.28
N GLU A 270 12.45 -5.51 4.99
CA GLU A 270 11.74 -6.30 6.00
C GLU A 270 12.68 -6.88 7.08
N ASN A 271 13.88 -7.35 6.70
CA ASN A 271 14.86 -7.79 7.68
C ASN A 271 15.36 -6.62 8.54
N GLU A 272 15.58 -5.43 7.93
CA GLU A 272 15.96 -4.23 8.66
C GLU A 272 14.95 -3.84 9.75
N VAL A 273 13.64 -3.83 9.45
CA VAL A 273 12.64 -3.50 10.48
C VAL A 273 12.58 -4.53 11.59
N VAL A 274 12.91 -5.79 11.33
CA VAL A 274 13.04 -6.83 12.37
C VAL A 274 14.29 -6.59 13.21
N GLU A 275 15.44 -6.29 12.59
CA GLU A 275 16.70 -6.01 13.28
C GLU A 275 16.64 -4.77 14.17
N LEU A 276 15.85 -3.75 13.76
CA LEU A 276 15.64 -2.53 14.58
C LEU A 276 14.84 -2.78 15.86
N VAL A 277 14.18 -3.92 15.99
CA VAL A 277 13.26 -4.24 17.11
C VAL A 277 13.84 -5.30 18.05
N VAL A 278 14.79 -6.11 17.58
CA VAL A 278 15.44 -7.19 18.34
C VAL A 278 16.72 -6.66 19.02
#